data_0247ebccf4d5b19dd2a91bbf8c2a0e75
#
_entry.id   0247ebccf4d5b19dd2a91bbf8c2a0e75
#
_cell.length_a   1.000
_cell.length_b   1.000
_cell.length_c   1.000
_cell.angle_alpha   90.00
_cell.angle_beta   90.00
_cell.angle_gamma   90.00
#
_symmetry.space_group_name_H-M   'P 1'
#
loop_
_entity.id
_entity.type
_entity.pdbx_description
1 polymer ?
#
loop_
_entity_poly.entity_id
_entity_poly.type
_entity_poly.pdbx_seq_one_letter_code
_entity_poly.pdbx_strand_id
1 'polypeptide(L)'
;MAIPAWPTINTHLTLYHGCLALRAVSIRIGVQTRAGRPDTDFGFGFYTTTRLDQAEEWARERYWDKYPAGNPADPPAVVKFAIPIAALANLNSLMFVGGDATNIVFWSLVQHCRAGNSHAHPVRIPRGDWYDMVVGPVASWPQKSGKPLYCHGAYNGSDWEAYDQFSFHTDVATAVLNRLDRKVPAQFEILSVTP
;
A
#
# COMPACT_ATOMS: atom_id res chain seq x y z
N MET A 1 34.13 27.10 -3.37
CA MET A 1 32.71 27.34 -3.02
C MET A 1 32.17 26.08 -2.36
N ALA A 2 31.86 26.09 -1.08
CA ALA A 2 31.34 24.93 -0.38
C ALA A 2 29.89 24.71 -0.86
N ILE A 3 29.55 23.50 -1.27
CA ILE A 3 28.17 23.10 -1.58
C ILE A 3 27.41 23.22 -0.25
N PRO A 4 26.27 23.95 -0.19
CA PRO A 4 25.47 24.03 1.01
C PRO A 4 25.11 22.60 1.44
N ALA A 5 25.29 22.28 2.73
CA ALA A 5 24.80 21.03 3.26
C ALA A 5 23.26 20.98 3.01
N TRP A 6 22.82 19.95 2.31
CA TRP A 6 21.40 19.71 2.15
C TRP A 6 20.77 19.63 3.53
N PRO A 7 19.62 20.31 3.77
CA PRO A 7 18.92 20.17 5.04
C PRO A 7 18.67 18.68 5.28
N THR A 8 18.76 18.29 6.53
CA THR A 8 18.64 16.90 7.00
C THR A 8 17.45 16.23 6.30
N ILE A 9 17.76 15.41 5.31
CA ILE A 9 16.76 14.69 4.52
C ILE A 9 16.06 13.74 5.49
N ASN A 10 14.74 13.65 5.44
CA ASN A 10 14.00 12.62 6.14
C ASN A 10 14.62 11.26 5.77
N THR A 11 15.27 10.64 6.74
CA THR A 11 15.92 9.33 6.55
C THR A 11 14.91 8.19 6.60
N HIS A 12 13.67 8.49 6.96
CA HIS A 12 12.58 7.51 7.11
C HIS A 12 11.35 7.94 6.31
N LEU A 13 10.71 6.97 5.70
CA LEU A 13 9.37 7.09 5.14
C LEU A 13 8.36 6.54 6.15
N THR A 14 7.36 7.35 6.49
CA THR A 14 6.24 6.88 7.32
C THR A 14 5.15 6.34 6.45
N LEU A 15 4.74 5.09 6.71
CA LEU A 15 3.65 4.40 6.05
C LEU A 15 2.59 3.96 7.06
N TYR A 16 1.34 3.92 6.63
CA TYR A 16 0.18 3.57 7.44
C TYR A 16 -0.60 2.43 6.80
N HIS A 17 -1.15 1.54 7.64
CA HIS A 17 -2.03 0.45 7.20
C HIS A 17 -3.30 0.45 8.04
N GLY A 18 -4.44 0.72 7.39
CA GLY A 18 -5.76 0.67 8.02
C GLY A 18 -6.27 -0.77 8.15
N CYS A 19 -6.69 -1.17 9.35
CA CYS A 19 -7.19 -2.50 9.63
C CYS A 19 -8.08 -2.52 10.89
N LEU A 20 -8.42 -3.71 11.38
CA LEU A 20 -9.07 -3.90 12.67
C LEU A 20 -8.05 -4.21 13.75
N ALA A 21 -8.38 -3.95 15.01
CA ALA A 21 -7.47 -4.07 16.15
C ALA A 21 -6.86 -5.47 16.30
N LEU A 22 -7.65 -6.53 16.12
CA LEU A 22 -7.14 -7.91 16.17
C LEU A 22 -6.14 -8.19 15.04
N ARG A 23 -6.34 -7.57 13.88
CA ARG A 23 -5.39 -7.67 12.77
C ARG A 23 -4.11 -6.89 13.05
N ALA A 24 -4.21 -5.71 13.67
CA ALA A 24 -3.05 -4.92 14.07
C ALA A 24 -2.15 -5.69 15.05
N VAL A 25 -2.75 -6.45 15.98
CA VAL A 25 -2.01 -7.36 16.88
C VAL A 25 -1.26 -8.43 16.08
N SER A 26 -1.89 -9.04 15.07
CA SER A 26 -1.22 -10.03 14.20
C SER A 26 -0.06 -9.41 13.42
N ILE A 27 -0.24 -8.19 12.90
CA ILE A 27 0.81 -7.44 12.17
C ILE A 27 1.98 -7.10 13.11
N ARG A 28 1.74 -6.86 14.39
CA ARG A 28 2.80 -6.67 15.39
C ARG A 28 3.70 -7.90 15.53
N ILE A 29 3.16 -9.10 15.34
CA ILE A 29 3.93 -10.36 15.36
C ILE A 29 4.72 -10.50 14.05
N GLY A 30 4.12 -10.19 12.92
CA GLY A 30 4.77 -10.21 11.62
C GLY A 30 3.82 -9.91 10.48
N VAL A 31 4.32 -9.15 9.51
CA VAL A 31 3.62 -8.86 8.26
C VAL A 31 3.74 -10.07 7.33
N GLN A 32 2.62 -10.46 6.74
CA GLN A 32 2.54 -11.57 5.79
C GLN A 32 1.86 -11.09 4.49
N THR A 33 2.50 -11.30 3.35
CA THR A 33 1.99 -10.88 2.04
C THR A 33 0.68 -11.58 1.65
N ARG A 34 0.59 -12.88 1.92
CA ARG A 34 -0.56 -13.72 1.51
C ARG A 34 -1.74 -13.69 2.47
N ALA A 35 -1.69 -12.86 3.50
CA ALA A 35 -2.81 -12.70 4.42
C ALA A 35 -3.91 -11.76 3.89
N GLY A 36 -3.67 -11.09 2.75
CA GLY A 36 -4.61 -10.24 2.03
C GLY A 36 -5.42 -10.99 0.96
N ARG A 37 -6.19 -10.24 0.18
CA ARG A 37 -6.95 -10.74 -0.98
C ARG A 37 -6.09 -10.71 -2.25
N PRO A 38 -6.30 -11.66 -3.20
CA PRO A 38 -5.56 -11.66 -4.47
C PRO A 38 -6.05 -10.60 -5.46
N ASP A 39 -7.33 -10.22 -5.36
CA ASP A 39 -8.07 -9.36 -6.29
C ASP A 39 -7.94 -7.87 -5.94
N THR A 40 -6.75 -7.44 -5.57
CA THR A 40 -6.42 -6.05 -5.27
C THR A 40 -5.68 -5.40 -6.45
N ASP A 41 -5.45 -4.09 -6.38
CA ASP A 41 -4.88 -3.30 -7.49
C ASP A 41 -3.56 -3.85 -8.02
N PHE A 42 -2.71 -4.34 -7.13
CA PHE A 42 -1.41 -4.90 -7.47
C PHE A 42 -1.30 -6.38 -7.06
N GLY A 43 -2.44 -7.09 -6.87
CA GLY A 43 -2.46 -8.50 -6.49
C GLY A 43 -2.13 -8.76 -5.02
N PHE A 44 -1.73 -9.99 -4.70
CA PHE A 44 -1.35 -10.34 -3.33
C PHE A 44 -0.22 -9.47 -2.80
N GLY A 45 -0.45 -8.78 -1.69
CA GLY A 45 0.53 -7.92 -1.07
C GLY A 45 0.06 -7.38 0.27
N PHE A 46 0.99 -6.77 1.00
CA PHE A 46 0.69 -5.98 2.17
C PHE A 46 0.66 -4.51 1.77
N TYR A 47 -0.50 -3.88 1.87
CA TYR A 47 -0.77 -2.54 1.38
C TYR A 47 -0.65 -1.50 2.48
N THR A 48 -0.01 -0.38 2.18
CA THR A 48 0.15 0.79 3.04
C THR A 48 -0.04 2.07 2.23
N THR A 49 -0.15 3.20 2.90
CA THR A 49 -0.24 4.55 2.31
C THR A 49 0.67 5.51 3.08
N THR A 50 1.07 6.62 2.47
CA THR A 50 1.73 7.71 3.19
C THR A 50 0.75 8.57 4.00
N ARG A 51 -0.54 8.39 3.81
CA ARG A 51 -1.61 9.22 4.35
C ARG A 51 -2.31 8.56 5.54
N LEU A 52 -2.24 9.21 6.69
CA LEU A 52 -2.93 8.72 7.89
C LEU A 52 -4.45 8.73 7.72
N ASP A 53 -5.01 9.82 7.17
CA ASP A 53 -6.44 9.99 6.93
C ASP A 53 -7.01 8.89 6.03
N GLN A 54 -6.32 8.53 4.95
CA GLN A 54 -6.69 7.43 4.06
C GLN A 54 -6.68 6.08 4.79
N ALA A 55 -5.66 5.82 5.62
CA ALA A 55 -5.58 4.59 6.39
C ALA A 55 -6.70 4.49 7.44
N GLU A 56 -7.07 5.61 8.08
CA GLU A 56 -8.19 5.67 9.01
C GLU A 56 -9.54 5.42 8.32
N GLU A 57 -9.78 6.07 7.17
CA GLU A 57 -10.98 5.87 6.36
C GLU A 57 -11.13 4.39 5.98
N TRP A 58 -10.05 3.78 5.47
CA TRP A 58 -10.03 2.36 5.14
C TRP A 58 -10.29 1.44 6.34
N ALA A 59 -9.75 1.78 7.52
CA ALA A 59 -10.01 1.03 8.73
C ALA A 59 -11.48 1.10 9.15
N ARG A 60 -12.13 2.29 9.04
CA ARG A 60 -13.57 2.48 9.32
C ARG A 60 -14.45 1.71 8.33
N GLU A 61 -14.14 1.78 7.03
CA GLU A 61 -14.87 1.02 6.01
C GLU A 61 -14.84 -0.48 6.32
N ARG A 62 -13.64 -1.04 6.60
CA ARG A 62 -13.46 -2.45 6.98
C ARG A 62 -14.21 -2.83 8.26
N TYR A 63 -14.31 -1.90 9.20
CA TYR A 63 -15.05 -2.12 10.43
C TYR A 63 -16.56 -2.24 10.18
N TRP A 64 -17.13 -1.29 9.45
CA TRP A 64 -18.58 -1.30 9.17
C TRP A 64 -18.97 -2.40 8.18
N ASP A 65 -18.12 -2.76 7.24
CA ASP A 65 -18.34 -3.92 6.36
C ASP A 65 -18.42 -5.22 7.16
N LYS A 66 -17.56 -5.39 8.14
CA LYS A 66 -17.49 -6.62 8.94
C LYS A 66 -18.50 -6.63 10.07
N TYR A 67 -18.76 -5.48 10.66
CA TYR A 67 -19.59 -5.32 11.86
C TYR A 67 -20.64 -4.22 11.68
N PRO A 68 -21.69 -4.44 10.88
CA PRO A 68 -22.73 -3.41 10.64
C PRO A 68 -23.43 -2.93 11.92
N ALA A 69 -23.49 -3.77 12.97
CA ALA A 69 -24.06 -3.43 14.28
C ALA A 69 -23.01 -2.88 15.27
N GLY A 70 -21.75 -2.76 14.82
CA GLY A 70 -20.62 -2.41 15.68
C GLY A 70 -20.05 -3.60 16.47
N ASN A 71 -18.77 -3.54 16.81
CA ASN A 71 -18.09 -4.51 17.67
C ASN A 71 -16.96 -3.85 18.47
N PRO A 72 -17.18 -3.46 19.73
CA PRO A 72 -16.15 -2.78 20.52
C PRO A 72 -14.92 -3.63 20.84
N ALA A 73 -14.99 -4.96 20.66
CA ALA A 73 -13.85 -5.86 20.90
C ALA A 73 -12.84 -5.90 19.73
N ASP A 74 -13.21 -5.40 18.55
CA ASP A 74 -12.34 -5.37 17.36
C ASP A 74 -12.51 -4.03 16.60
N PRO A 75 -12.24 -2.89 17.26
CA PRO A 75 -12.43 -1.56 16.65
C PRO A 75 -11.46 -1.33 15.49
N PRO A 76 -11.71 -0.27 14.67
CA PRO A 76 -10.77 0.13 13.65
C PRO A 76 -9.44 0.57 14.27
N ALA A 77 -8.36 0.31 13.56
CA ALA A 77 -7.00 0.66 13.98
C ALA A 77 -6.12 0.97 12.78
N VAL A 78 -5.08 1.75 12.98
CA VAL A 78 -4.03 2.01 11.99
C VAL A 78 -2.69 1.53 12.54
N VAL A 79 -1.94 0.81 11.72
CA VAL A 79 -0.55 0.45 12.01
C VAL A 79 0.36 1.41 11.28
N LYS A 80 1.23 2.09 12.02
CA LYS A 80 2.24 3.01 11.53
C LYS A 80 3.59 2.32 11.47
N PHE A 81 4.32 2.53 10.38
CA PHE A 81 5.67 2.07 10.14
C PHE A 81 6.55 3.26 9.77
N ALA A 82 7.67 3.47 10.44
CA ALA A 82 8.70 4.40 10.03
C ALA A 82 9.89 3.61 9.46
N ILE A 83 10.01 3.59 8.15
CA ILE A 83 10.91 2.72 7.40
C ILE A 83 12.12 3.52 6.94
N PRO A 84 13.35 3.08 7.22
CA PRO A 84 14.53 3.69 6.64
C PRO A 84 14.46 3.69 5.09
N ILE A 85 14.56 4.85 4.46
CA ILE A 85 14.51 4.98 2.98
C ILE A 85 15.57 4.09 2.32
N ALA A 86 16.75 3.99 2.93
CA ALA A 86 17.81 3.11 2.46
C ALA A 86 17.40 1.62 2.39
N ALA A 87 16.49 1.17 3.26
CA ALA A 87 15.97 -0.20 3.20
C ALA A 87 15.03 -0.41 2.02
N LEU A 88 14.23 0.61 1.66
CA LEU A 88 13.35 0.56 0.49
C LEU A 88 14.14 0.64 -0.83
N ALA A 89 15.24 1.39 -0.85
CA ALA A 89 16.08 1.55 -2.04
C ALA A 89 16.72 0.23 -2.54
N ASN A 90 16.77 -0.80 -1.68
CA ASN A 90 17.30 -2.12 -2.05
C ASN A 90 16.21 -3.07 -2.61
N LEU A 91 14.95 -2.63 -2.66
CA LEU A 91 13.85 -3.43 -3.21
C LEU A 91 13.75 -3.27 -4.73
N ASN A 92 13.44 -4.36 -5.42
CA ASN A 92 13.03 -4.28 -6.82
C ASN A 92 11.63 -3.67 -6.90
N SER A 93 11.59 -2.37 -7.24
CA SER A 93 10.36 -1.59 -7.12
C SER A 93 9.83 -1.13 -8.48
N LEU A 94 8.50 -1.22 -8.64
CA LEU A 94 7.76 -0.58 -9.72
C LEU A 94 7.04 0.65 -9.16
N MET A 95 7.31 1.82 -9.73
CA MET A 95 6.70 3.06 -9.29
C MET A 95 5.93 3.71 -10.44
N PHE A 96 4.66 3.96 -10.22
CA PHE A 96 3.81 4.74 -11.13
C PHE A 96 3.83 6.21 -10.70
N VAL A 97 4.30 7.06 -11.60
CA VAL A 97 4.26 8.52 -11.44
C VAL A 97 3.22 9.09 -12.40
N GLY A 98 2.60 10.21 -12.06
CA GLY A 98 1.53 10.80 -12.88
C GLY A 98 1.96 11.04 -14.34
N GLY A 99 1.00 10.92 -15.27
CA GLY A 99 1.18 11.17 -16.71
C GLY A 99 0.45 10.15 -17.59
N ASP A 100 0.07 10.59 -18.81
CA ASP A 100 -0.79 9.79 -19.71
C ASP A 100 -0.18 8.43 -20.10
N ALA A 101 1.10 8.38 -20.40
CA ALA A 101 1.77 7.13 -20.78
C ALA A 101 1.83 6.12 -19.60
N THR A 102 2.03 6.62 -18.40
CA THR A 102 2.03 5.82 -17.16
C THR A 102 0.65 5.28 -16.85
N ASN A 103 -0.38 6.04 -17.19
CA ASN A 103 -1.77 5.69 -16.93
C ASN A 103 -2.18 4.38 -17.63
N ILE A 104 -1.81 4.18 -18.90
CA ILE A 104 -2.11 2.95 -19.64
C ILE A 104 -1.46 1.74 -18.98
N VAL A 105 -0.19 1.84 -18.59
CA VAL A 105 0.56 0.75 -17.96
C VAL A 105 -0.01 0.44 -16.58
N PHE A 106 -0.35 1.46 -15.80
CA PHE A 106 -0.98 1.33 -14.50
C PHE A 106 -2.29 0.54 -14.59
N TRP A 107 -3.21 0.97 -15.47
CA TRP A 107 -4.50 0.30 -15.62
C TRP A 107 -4.36 -1.13 -16.16
N SER A 108 -3.40 -1.39 -17.03
CA SER A 108 -3.12 -2.75 -17.51
C SER A 108 -2.66 -3.65 -16.38
N LEU A 109 -1.81 -3.16 -15.47
CA LEU A 109 -1.39 -3.91 -14.30
C LEU A 109 -2.56 -4.15 -13.34
N VAL A 110 -3.34 -3.11 -13.03
CA VAL A 110 -4.50 -3.23 -12.13
C VAL A 110 -5.50 -4.27 -12.66
N GLN A 111 -5.83 -4.23 -13.95
CA GLN A 111 -6.73 -5.23 -14.56
C GLN A 111 -6.18 -6.64 -14.43
N HIS A 112 -4.89 -6.80 -14.75
CA HIS A 112 -4.23 -8.09 -14.68
C HIS A 112 -4.28 -8.66 -13.25
N CYS A 113 -3.95 -7.86 -12.25
CA CYS A 113 -3.94 -8.27 -10.86
C CYS A 113 -5.34 -8.53 -10.29
N ARG A 114 -6.31 -7.65 -10.58
CA ARG A 114 -7.70 -7.83 -10.15
C ARG A 114 -8.39 -9.05 -10.78
N ALA A 115 -7.90 -9.53 -11.92
CA ALA A 115 -8.30 -10.80 -12.50
C ALA A 115 -7.72 -12.02 -11.77
N GLY A 116 -7.02 -11.83 -10.65
CA GLY A 116 -6.41 -12.90 -9.85
C GLY A 116 -5.05 -13.37 -10.37
N ASN A 117 -4.48 -12.66 -11.37
CA ASN A 117 -3.15 -12.97 -11.87
C ASN A 117 -2.06 -12.35 -10.99
N SER A 118 -0.89 -12.98 -10.99
CA SER A 118 0.27 -12.41 -10.35
C SER A 118 0.88 -11.28 -11.20
N HIS A 119 1.44 -10.26 -10.58
CA HIS A 119 2.12 -9.18 -11.30
C HIS A 119 3.53 -9.53 -11.78
N ALA A 120 3.95 -10.78 -11.66
CA ALA A 120 5.16 -11.27 -12.32
C ALA A 120 4.98 -11.05 -13.82
N HIS A 121 5.67 -10.05 -14.38
CA HIS A 121 5.57 -9.76 -15.80
C HIS A 121 6.31 -10.84 -16.60
N PRO A 122 5.61 -11.66 -17.43
CA PRO A 122 6.21 -12.83 -18.07
C PRO A 122 7.30 -12.48 -19.09
N VAL A 123 7.48 -11.21 -19.45
CA VAL A 123 8.25 -10.83 -20.65
C VAL A 123 9.60 -10.17 -20.33
N ARG A 124 9.89 -9.73 -19.12
CA ARG A 124 11.05 -8.88 -18.89
C ARG A 124 12.01 -9.24 -17.77
N ILE A 125 11.66 -10.20 -16.94
CA ILE A 125 12.57 -10.61 -15.87
C ILE A 125 12.92 -12.08 -16.10
N PRO A 126 14.16 -12.40 -16.47
CA PRO A 126 14.58 -13.76 -16.84
C PRO A 126 14.38 -14.81 -15.73
N ARG A 127 13.99 -14.40 -14.53
CA ARG A 127 13.83 -15.27 -13.37
C ARG A 127 12.39 -15.41 -12.88
N GLY A 128 11.41 -14.81 -13.54
CA GLY A 128 10.04 -14.78 -13.03
C GLY A 128 9.90 -14.03 -11.70
N ASP A 129 10.85 -13.14 -11.41
CA ASP A 129 10.89 -12.42 -10.16
C ASP A 129 9.81 -11.34 -10.15
N TRP A 130 9.03 -11.35 -9.11
CA TRP A 130 8.04 -10.34 -8.80
C TRP A 130 8.72 -9.04 -8.43
N TYR A 131 8.01 -7.93 -8.61
CA TYR A 131 8.41 -6.73 -7.92
C TYR A 131 8.29 -6.97 -6.40
N ASP A 132 9.31 -6.58 -5.67
CA ASP A 132 9.26 -6.59 -4.20
C ASP A 132 8.22 -5.62 -3.70
N MET A 133 8.16 -4.42 -4.34
CA MET A 133 7.26 -3.35 -3.98
C MET A 133 6.67 -2.70 -5.23
N VAL A 134 5.36 -2.41 -5.20
CA VAL A 134 4.70 -1.57 -6.20
C VAL A 134 4.14 -0.33 -5.52
N VAL A 135 4.39 0.84 -6.12
CA VAL A 135 3.93 2.14 -5.63
C VAL A 135 3.10 2.81 -6.72
N GLY A 136 1.96 3.35 -6.35
CA GLY A 136 1.09 4.06 -7.29
C GLY A 136 -0.13 4.65 -6.60
N PRO A 137 -1.04 5.25 -7.38
CA PRO A 137 -2.32 5.71 -6.84
C PRO A 137 -3.22 4.53 -6.48
N VAL A 138 -4.23 4.78 -5.67
CA VAL A 138 -5.32 3.83 -5.48
C VAL A 138 -6.19 3.82 -6.73
N ALA A 139 -6.43 2.66 -7.29
CA ALA A 139 -7.36 2.52 -8.40
C ALA A 139 -8.80 2.59 -7.88
N SER A 140 -9.32 3.81 -7.78
CA SER A 140 -10.73 4.00 -7.46
C SER A 140 -11.57 3.53 -8.65
N TRP A 141 -12.42 2.55 -8.39
CA TRP A 141 -13.33 1.98 -9.36
C TRP A 141 -14.70 2.62 -9.21
N PRO A 142 -15.26 3.23 -10.24
CA PRO A 142 -16.69 3.48 -10.25
C PRO A 142 -17.42 2.15 -10.51
N GLN A 143 -17.51 1.29 -9.50
CA GLN A 143 -18.20 -0.01 -9.58
C GLN A 143 -19.66 0.08 -10.04
N LYS A 144 -20.24 1.28 -9.98
CA LYS A 144 -21.66 1.50 -10.28
C LYS A 144 -21.98 1.77 -11.75
N SER A 145 -21.00 1.92 -12.63
CA SER A 145 -21.28 2.38 -14.00
C SER A 145 -21.15 1.33 -15.10
N GLY A 146 -20.67 0.13 -14.80
CA GLY A 146 -20.46 -0.91 -15.82
C GLY A 146 -19.48 -0.50 -16.95
N LYS A 147 -18.80 0.62 -16.79
CA LYS A 147 -17.85 1.13 -17.80
C LYS A 147 -16.53 0.38 -17.68
N PRO A 148 -15.96 -0.06 -18.81
CA PRO A 148 -14.67 -0.72 -18.81
C PRO A 148 -13.58 0.23 -18.30
N LEU A 149 -12.53 -0.34 -17.73
CA LEU A 149 -11.30 0.30 -17.22
C LEU A 149 -10.61 1.25 -18.24
N TYR A 150 -10.98 1.20 -19.50
CA TYR A 150 -10.47 2.06 -20.60
C TYR A 150 -11.15 3.41 -20.73
N CYS A 151 -11.74 3.97 -19.71
CA CYS A 151 -12.23 5.33 -19.80
C CYS A 151 -11.05 6.30 -19.82
N HIS A 152 -10.49 6.52 -21.01
CA HIS A 152 -9.56 7.58 -21.35
C HIS A 152 -10.13 8.96 -21.02
N GLY A 153 -10.53 9.33 -19.94
CA GLY A 153 -11.08 10.64 -19.64
C GLY A 153 -11.70 10.77 -18.26
N ALA A 154 -11.72 9.68 -17.50
CA ALA A 154 -12.31 9.72 -16.17
C ALA A 154 -11.25 9.82 -15.06
N TYR A 155 -9.97 9.80 -15.40
CA TYR A 155 -8.91 10.01 -14.44
C TYR A 155 -8.56 11.49 -14.42
N ASN A 156 -9.22 12.26 -13.57
CA ASN A 156 -8.77 13.59 -13.23
C ASN A 156 -7.42 13.45 -12.51
N GLY A 157 -6.39 14.13 -12.99
CA GLY A 157 -5.06 14.15 -12.37
C GLY A 157 -5.07 14.49 -10.88
N SER A 158 -6.16 15.05 -10.37
CA SER A 158 -6.40 15.29 -8.94
C SER A 158 -6.48 14.03 -8.08
N ASP A 159 -6.91 12.89 -8.63
CA ASP A 159 -7.06 11.65 -7.84
C ASP A 159 -5.71 10.96 -7.60
N TRP A 160 -4.70 11.19 -8.44
CA TRP A 160 -3.35 10.73 -8.21
C TRP A 160 -2.69 11.36 -6.99
N GLU A 161 -3.06 12.57 -6.68
CA GLU A 161 -2.54 13.31 -5.54
C GLU A 161 -3.32 13.02 -4.25
N ALA A 162 -4.56 12.50 -4.39
CA ALA A 162 -5.46 12.31 -3.27
C ALA A 162 -5.16 11.04 -2.46
N TYR A 163 -4.87 9.91 -3.14
CA TYR A 163 -4.70 8.61 -2.52
C TYR A 163 -3.53 7.85 -3.13
N ASP A 164 -2.60 7.41 -2.29
CA ASP A 164 -1.46 6.60 -2.69
C ASP A 164 -1.52 5.20 -2.08
N GLN A 165 -0.74 4.29 -2.65
CA GLN A 165 -0.53 2.98 -2.05
C GLN A 165 0.89 2.47 -2.33
N PHE A 166 1.45 1.85 -1.30
CA PHE A 166 2.68 1.08 -1.32
C PHE A 166 2.33 -0.37 -1.00
N SER A 167 2.59 -1.27 -1.90
CA SER A 167 2.30 -2.69 -1.71
C SER A 167 3.57 -3.52 -1.71
N PHE A 168 3.71 -4.36 -0.69
CA PHE A 168 4.87 -5.23 -0.47
C PHE A 168 4.49 -6.67 -0.81
N HIS A 169 5.19 -7.29 -1.77
CA HIS A 169 4.74 -8.52 -2.42
C HIS A 169 5.58 -9.75 -2.11
N THR A 170 6.81 -9.57 -1.65
CA THR A 170 7.75 -10.66 -1.40
C THR A 170 8.16 -10.74 0.07
N ASP A 171 8.76 -11.85 0.47
CA ASP A 171 9.33 -12.01 1.80
C ASP A 171 10.49 -11.03 2.03
N VAL A 172 11.23 -10.67 0.97
CA VAL A 172 12.28 -9.64 1.03
C VAL A 172 11.68 -8.28 1.37
N ALA A 173 10.57 -7.92 0.71
CA ALA A 173 9.87 -6.66 0.97
C ALA A 173 9.26 -6.62 2.37
N THR A 174 8.56 -7.67 2.79
CA THR A 174 7.97 -7.70 4.14
C THR A 174 9.02 -7.81 5.24
N ALA A 175 10.21 -8.35 4.96
CA ALA A 175 11.32 -8.35 5.91
C ALA A 175 11.75 -6.93 6.28
N VAL A 176 11.62 -5.94 5.38
CA VAL A 176 11.88 -4.52 5.70
C VAL A 176 10.95 -4.04 6.80
N LEU A 177 9.65 -4.37 6.73
CA LEU A 177 8.66 -4.04 7.74
C LEU A 177 8.88 -4.85 9.03
N ASN A 178 9.24 -6.12 8.91
CA ASN A 178 9.39 -7.05 10.03
C ASN A 178 10.64 -6.79 10.88
N ARG A 179 11.65 -6.13 10.33
CA ARG A 179 12.89 -5.74 11.04
C ARG A 179 12.75 -4.50 11.91
N LEU A 180 11.66 -3.74 11.77
CA LEU A 180 11.41 -2.59 12.63
C LEU A 180 11.22 -3.02 14.10
N ASP A 181 11.80 -2.27 15.02
CA ASP A 181 11.62 -2.56 16.44
C ASP A 181 10.18 -2.23 16.88
N ARG A 182 9.42 -3.28 17.20
CA ARG A 182 8.01 -3.20 17.61
C ARG A 182 7.81 -2.58 19.00
N LYS A 183 8.89 -2.36 19.74
CA LYS A 183 8.88 -1.73 21.06
C LYS A 183 9.18 -0.23 20.98
N VAL A 184 9.65 0.25 19.82
CA VAL A 184 10.01 1.65 19.61
C VAL A 184 8.88 2.37 18.85
N PRO A 185 8.06 3.21 19.50
CA PRO A 185 6.94 3.90 18.84
C PRO A 185 7.35 4.75 17.65
N ALA A 186 8.61 5.23 17.63
CA ALA A 186 9.15 5.95 16.48
C ALA A 186 9.30 5.07 15.23
N GLN A 187 9.39 3.74 15.37
CA GLN A 187 9.51 2.79 14.26
C GLN A 187 8.21 2.04 13.97
N PHE A 188 7.46 1.69 15.01
CA PHE A 188 6.22 0.93 14.88
C PHE A 188 5.22 1.34 15.96
N GLU A 189 3.99 1.68 15.55
CA GLU A 189 2.93 2.12 16.45
C GLU A 189 1.57 1.60 15.98
N ILE A 190 0.68 1.24 16.91
CA ILE A 190 -0.72 0.97 16.62
C ILE A 190 -1.54 2.14 17.15
N LEU A 191 -2.24 2.80 16.26
CA LEU A 191 -3.09 3.95 16.53
C LEU A 191 -4.55 3.47 16.60
N SER A 192 -5.26 3.89 17.63
CA SER A 192 -6.70 3.65 17.75
C SER A 192 -7.46 4.62 16.86
N VAL A 193 -8.48 4.13 16.18
CA VAL A 193 -9.37 4.93 15.33
C VAL A 193 -10.77 4.84 15.89
N THR A 194 -11.46 5.96 15.96
CA THR A 194 -12.88 5.97 16.33
C THR A 194 -13.71 5.41 15.16
N PRO A 195 -14.65 4.49 15.43
CA PRO A 195 -15.55 3.92 14.44
C PRO A 195 -16.40 4.95 13.69
#